data_1631f66b26707fad0986fd1f5eefaa93
#
_entry.id   1631f66b26707fad0986fd1f5eefaa93
#
_cell.length_a   1.000
_cell.length_b   1.000
_cell.length_c   1.000
_cell.angle_alpha   90.00
_cell.angle_beta   90.00
_cell.angle_gamma   90.00
#
_symmetry.space_group_name_H-M   'P 1'
#
loop_
_entity.id
_entity.type
_entity.pdbx_description
1 polymer ?
#
loop_
_entity_poly.entity_id
_entity_poly.type
_entity_poly.pdbx_seq_one_letter_code
_entity_poly.pdbx_strand_id
1 'polypeptide(L)'
;MAKSLDNNYTLLNFSKTDKVILWLGFPLIGLVLGWFLPSIAKWASTLPWVPFQGPLNLIASYNGAWVSFITMVLGLLVGIVVTLFSFHESLEMTIYDEEVMLKLRDDETILKKEDISLVFIDGKQIVLLGNDDKELFRYKQELNRNTVGTAFLKHNYLWSETAPFKEDYKKWVVDCPDLSPAANALFKARKVAIEDGNDEEVFQLAKELWKLRVSVKEKGKSQYYR
;
A
#
# COMPACT_ATOMS: atom_id res chain seq x y z
N MET A 1 31.35 5.54 15.17
CA MET A 1 32.02 4.33 14.67
C MET A 1 31.19 3.84 13.49
N ALA A 2 31.62 4.08 12.27
CA ALA A 2 30.89 3.61 11.08
C ALA A 2 31.09 2.10 10.98
N LYS A 3 30.02 1.33 11.19
CA LYS A 3 29.97 -0.11 10.95
C LYS A 3 30.10 -0.29 9.42
N SER A 4 31.15 -0.95 8.97
CA SER A 4 31.27 -1.35 7.57
C SER A 4 30.05 -2.21 7.23
N LEU A 5 29.18 -1.68 6.39
CA LEU A 5 28.05 -2.43 5.85
C LEU A 5 28.62 -3.57 5.01
N ASP A 6 28.49 -4.79 5.50
CA ASP A 6 28.76 -5.98 4.72
C ASP A 6 27.91 -5.92 3.45
N ASN A 7 28.54 -6.14 2.29
CA ASN A 7 27.91 -6.04 0.96
C ASN A 7 26.89 -7.16 0.67
N ASN A 8 26.45 -7.91 1.69
CA ASN A 8 25.53 -9.02 1.53
C ASN A 8 24.10 -8.60 1.96
N TYR A 9 23.40 -7.90 1.07
CA TYR A 9 21.99 -7.58 1.28
C TYR A 9 21.15 -7.98 0.07
N THR A 10 19.87 -8.17 0.27
CA THR A 10 18.87 -8.36 -0.79
C THR A 10 17.87 -7.23 -0.74
N LEU A 11 17.82 -6.44 -1.80
CA LEU A 11 16.84 -5.36 -1.96
C LEU A 11 15.59 -5.91 -2.67
N LEU A 12 14.47 -5.85 -1.99
CA LEU A 12 13.15 -6.15 -2.52
C LEU A 12 12.38 -4.84 -2.75
N ASN A 13 12.21 -4.49 -3.99
CA ASN A 13 11.49 -3.32 -4.48
C ASN A 13 10.82 -3.72 -5.80
N PHE A 14 10.01 -2.85 -6.40
CA PHE A 14 9.50 -3.07 -7.75
C PHE A 14 10.59 -3.58 -8.69
N SER A 15 10.29 -4.61 -9.46
CA SER A 15 11.22 -5.08 -10.48
C SER A 15 11.49 -3.97 -11.51
N LYS A 16 12.62 -4.07 -12.24
CA LYS A 16 12.92 -3.09 -13.31
C LYS A 16 11.79 -3.05 -14.34
N THR A 17 11.18 -4.18 -14.63
CA THR A 17 10.05 -4.31 -15.55
C THR A 17 8.81 -3.58 -15.02
N ASP A 18 8.48 -3.77 -13.73
CA ASP A 18 7.32 -3.10 -13.11
C ASP A 18 7.51 -1.59 -13.10
N LYS A 19 8.73 -1.12 -12.77
CA LYS A 19 9.08 0.31 -12.84
C LYS A 19 8.87 0.88 -14.25
N VAL A 20 9.31 0.18 -15.28
CA VAL A 20 9.11 0.62 -16.67
C VAL A 20 7.63 0.62 -17.04
N ILE A 21 6.88 -0.43 -16.66
CA ILE A 21 5.43 -0.51 -16.93
C ILE A 21 4.69 0.65 -16.24
N LEU A 22 4.99 0.95 -14.98
CA LEU A 22 4.36 2.06 -14.27
C LEU A 22 4.75 3.42 -14.89
N TRP A 23 6.04 3.63 -15.21
CA TRP A 23 6.55 4.88 -15.78
C TRP A 23 6.03 5.17 -17.18
N LEU A 24 5.75 4.15 -17.99
CA LEU A 24 5.20 4.33 -19.34
C LEU A 24 3.68 4.14 -19.36
N GLY A 25 3.15 3.20 -18.59
CA GLY A 25 1.75 2.81 -18.62
C GLY A 25 0.80 3.94 -18.20
N PHE A 26 0.96 4.47 -17.01
CA PHE A 26 0.05 5.53 -16.52
C PHE A 26 0.13 6.81 -17.34
N PRO A 27 1.32 7.35 -17.70
CA PRO A 27 1.40 8.51 -18.57
C PRO A 27 0.79 8.29 -19.96
N LEU A 28 1.00 7.10 -20.56
CA LEU A 28 0.39 6.77 -21.86
C LEU A 28 -1.13 6.65 -21.76
N ILE A 29 -1.65 5.98 -20.73
CA ILE A 29 -3.09 5.89 -20.47
C ILE A 29 -3.66 7.29 -20.28
N GLY A 30 -3.03 8.12 -19.47
CA GLY A 30 -3.43 9.51 -19.25
C GLY A 30 -3.46 10.34 -20.54
N LEU A 31 -2.42 10.19 -21.38
CA LEU A 31 -2.33 10.84 -22.68
C LEU A 31 -3.48 10.42 -23.61
N VAL A 32 -3.74 9.11 -23.72
CA VAL A 32 -4.81 8.57 -24.58
C VAL A 32 -6.18 9.02 -24.06
N LEU A 33 -6.46 8.86 -22.78
CA LEU A 33 -7.72 9.30 -22.18
C LEU A 33 -7.91 10.81 -22.32
N GLY A 34 -6.85 11.59 -22.11
CA GLY A 34 -6.86 13.04 -22.29
C GLY A 34 -7.20 13.44 -23.73
N TRP A 35 -6.61 12.79 -24.73
CA TRP A 35 -6.93 13.04 -26.14
C TRP A 35 -8.40 12.79 -26.47
N PHE A 36 -8.97 11.71 -25.95
CA PHE A 36 -10.38 11.37 -26.21
C PHE A 36 -11.37 12.05 -25.28
N LEU A 37 -10.92 12.75 -24.23
CA LEU A 37 -11.78 13.37 -23.22
C LEU A 37 -12.86 14.30 -23.80
N PRO A 38 -12.58 15.20 -24.77
CA PRO A 38 -13.61 16.05 -25.36
C PRO A 38 -14.68 15.23 -26.12
N SER A 39 -14.26 14.15 -26.79
CA SER A 39 -15.18 13.26 -27.54
C SER A 39 -16.06 12.46 -26.57
N ILE A 40 -15.47 11.97 -25.48
CA ILE A 40 -16.19 11.27 -24.41
C ILE A 40 -17.18 12.21 -23.73
N ALA A 41 -16.76 13.43 -23.39
CA ALA A 41 -17.63 14.43 -22.78
C ALA A 41 -18.81 14.79 -23.69
N LYS A 42 -18.58 14.95 -24.98
CA LYS A 42 -19.64 15.21 -25.97
C LYS A 42 -20.63 14.04 -26.05
N TRP A 43 -20.13 12.80 -26.08
CA TRP A 43 -21.01 11.63 -26.06
C TRP A 43 -21.77 11.53 -24.75
N ALA A 44 -21.10 11.69 -23.58
CA ALA A 44 -21.73 11.61 -22.28
C ALA A 44 -22.79 12.68 -22.06
N SER A 45 -22.60 13.90 -22.59
CA SER A 45 -23.59 15.00 -22.50
C SER A 45 -24.89 14.72 -23.24
N THR A 46 -24.93 13.73 -24.15
CA THR A 46 -26.16 13.28 -24.81
C THR A 46 -27.00 12.34 -23.95
N LEU A 47 -26.46 11.84 -22.85
CA LEU A 47 -27.13 10.86 -21.98
C LEU A 47 -27.83 11.59 -20.82
N PRO A 48 -29.17 11.51 -20.72
CA PRO A 48 -29.95 12.30 -19.74
C PRO A 48 -29.73 11.88 -18.28
N TRP A 49 -29.19 10.69 -18.05
CA TRP A 49 -28.97 10.12 -16.71
C TRP A 49 -27.55 10.32 -16.15
N VAL A 50 -26.63 10.89 -16.94
CA VAL A 50 -25.26 11.12 -16.48
C VAL A 50 -25.22 12.33 -15.55
N PRO A 51 -24.63 12.19 -14.34
CA PRO A 51 -24.43 13.32 -13.44
C PRO A 51 -23.38 14.30 -14.01
N PHE A 52 -23.37 15.53 -13.48
CA PHE A 52 -22.40 16.57 -13.88
C PHE A 52 -22.56 17.06 -15.34
N GLN A 53 -23.76 17.15 -15.86
CA GLN A 53 -24.01 17.63 -17.23
C GLN A 53 -23.45 19.05 -17.49
N GLY A 54 -23.41 19.94 -16.49
CA GLY A 54 -22.82 21.27 -16.61
C GLY A 54 -21.34 21.25 -17.05
N PRO A 55 -20.44 20.64 -16.28
CA PRO A 55 -19.05 20.41 -16.67
C PRO A 55 -18.87 19.66 -17.99
N LEU A 56 -19.69 18.62 -18.24
CA LEU A 56 -19.63 17.87 -19.50
C LEU A 56 -19.97 18.72 -20.71
N ASN A 57 -21.04 19.52 -20.62
CA ASN A 57 -21.44 20.45 -21.67
C ASN A 57 -20.39 21.54 -21.90
N LEU A 58 -19.74 22.01 -20.83
CA LEU A 58 -18.69 23.01 -20.93
C LEU A 58 -17.48 22.42 -21.71
N ILE A 59 -17.03 21.23 -21.41
CA ILE A 59 -15.97 20.54 -22.15
C ILE A 59 -16.42 20.23 -23.58
N ALA A 60 -17.67 19.79 -23.77
CA ALA A 60 -18.24 19.46 -25.07
C ALA A 60 -18.44 20.71 -25.98
N SER A 61 -18.62 21.89 -25.39
CA SER A 61 -18.80 23.14 -26.14
C SER A 61 -17.52 23.64 -26.80
N TYR A 62 -16.38 23.28 -26.28
CA TYR A 62 -15.09 23.59 -26.86
C TYR A 62 -14.72 22.57 -27.96
N ASN A 63 -14.90 22.96 -29.22
CA ASN A 63 -14.56 22.14 -30.38
C ASN A 63 -13.23 22.61 -30.99
N GLY A 64 -12.28 21.69 -31.14
CA GLY A 64 -11.04 21.99 -31.88
C GLY A 64 -9.88 21.08 -31.45
N ALA A 65 -8.94 20.85 -32.36
CA ALA A 65 -7.74 20.07 -32.09
C ALA A 65 -6.93 20.60 -30.90
N TRP A 66 -6.98 21.88 -30.61
CA TRP A 66 -6.32 22.50 -29.47
C TRP A 66 -6.86 22.01 -28.12
N VAL A 67 -8.16 21.78 -28.00
CA VAL A 67 -8.76 21.29 -26.74
C VAL A 67 -8.31 19.87 -26.49
N SER A 68 -8.34 19.02 -27.51
CA SER A 68 -7.82 17.65 -27.39
C SER A 68 -6.32 17.63 -27.04
N PHE A 69 -5.55 18.58 -27.59
CA PHE A 69 -4.13 18.70 -27.26
C PHE A 69 -3.92 19.14 -25.80
N ILE A 70 -4.65 20.12 -25.30
CA ILE A 70 -4.58 20.57 -23.91
C ILE A 70 -4.99 19.45 -22.95
N THR A 71 -6.11 18.77 -23.21
CA THR A 71 -6.59 17.67 -22.37
C THR A 71 -5.65 16.46 -22.43
N MET A 72 -4.98 16.22 -23.56
CA MET A 72 -3.93 15.21 -23.70
C MET A 72 -2.73 15.52 -22.80
N VAL A 73 -2.24 16.77 -22.80
CA VAL A 73 -1.12 17.19 -21.93
C VAL A 73 -1.52 17.11 -20.47
N LEU A 74 -2.73 17.53 -20.10
CA LEU A 74 -3.24 17.41 -18.72
C LEU A 74 -3.34 15.93 -18.31
N GLY A 75 -3.85 15.07 -19.18
CA GLY A 75 -3.92 13.62 -18.93
C GLY A 75 -2.54 13.00 -18.72
N LEU A 76 -1.55 13.40 -19.54
CA LEU A 76 -0.15 12.98 -19.36
C LEU A 76 0.39 13.40 -17.97
N LEU A 77 0.17 14.65 -17.56
CA LEU A 77 0.60 15.15 -16.26
C LEU A 77 -0.07 14.38 -15.11
N VAL A 78 -1.37 14.13 -15.20
CA VAL A 78 -2.08 13.31 -14.21
C VAL A 78 -1.49 11.90 -14.16
N GLY A 79 -1.20 11.28 -15.31
CA GLY A 79 -0.55 9.95 -15.36
C GLY A 79 0.82 9.93 -14.68
N ILE A 80 1.62 11.00 -14.87
CA ILE A 80 2.91 11.14 -14.18
C ILE A 80 2.71 11.25 -12.66
N VAL A 81 1.77 12.08 -12.20
CA VAL A 81 1.46 12.25 -10.78
C VAL A 81 1.03 10.92 -10.16
N VAL A 82 0.15 10.16 -10.83
CA VAL A 82 -0.27 8.82 -10.37
C VAL A 82 0.92 7.88 -10.27
N THR A 83 1.85 7.93 -11.24
CA THR A 83 3.08 7.12 -11.20
C THR A 83 3.94 7.45 -9.98
N LEU A 84 4.19 8.73 -9.73
CA LEU A 84 4.99 9.19 -8.59
C LEU A 84 4.33 8.79 -7.27
N PHE A 85 3.02 8.94 -7.16
CA PHE A 85 2.26 8.51 -5.98
C PHE A 85 2.36 7.00 -5.76
N SER A 86 2.25 6.19 -6.82
CA SER A 86 2.38 4.72 -6.73
C SER A 86 3.76 4.29 -6.21
N PHE A 87 4.83 4.98 -6.60
CA PHE A 87 6.16 4.71 -6.06
C PHE A 87 6.30 5.14 -4.60
N HIS A 88 5.72 6.28 -4.24
CA HIS A 88 5.78 6.78 -2.86
C HIS A 88 5.06 5.86 -1.87
N GLU A 89 3.95 5.24 -2.30
CA GLU A 89 3.16 4.31 -1.49
C GLU A 89 3.72 2.88 -1.43
N SER A 90 4.80 2.58 -2.16
CA SER A 90 5.34 1.22 -2.20
C SER A 90 6.27 0.91 -1.02
N LEU A 91 6.15 -0.32 -0.51
CA LEU A 91 7.08 -0.86 0.48
C LEU A 91 8.39 -1.28 -0.18
N GLU A 92 9.51 -0.72 0.30
CA GLU A 92 10.85 -1.18 -0.01
C GLU A 92 11.41 -1.96 1.18
N MET A 93 11.96 -3.14 0.93
CA MET A 93 12.53 -3.99 1.95
C MET A 93 13.99 -4.27 1.62
N THR A 94 14.91 -3.95 2.52
CA THR A 94 16.31 -4.33 2.44
C THR A 94 16.61 -5.35 3.53
N ILE A 95 16.96 -6.55 3.12
CA ILE A 95 17.20 -7.68 4.01
C ILE A 95 18.70 -7.88 4.14
N TYR A 96 19.21 -7.73 5.34
CA TYR A 96 20.57 -8.04 5.75
C TYR A 96 20.60 -9.32 6.58
N ASP A 97 21.81 -9.85 6.83
CA ASP A 97 21.98 -11.05 7.65
C ASP A 97 21.62 -10.83 9.13
N GLU A 98 21.69 -9.58 9.63
CA GLU A 98 21.48 -9.21 11.03
C GLU A 98 20.24 -8.33 11.27
N GLU A 99 19.68 -7.72 10.22
CA GLU A 99 18.55 -6.81 10.34
C GLU A 99 17.72 -6.74 9.05
N VAL A 100 16.48 -6.30 9.17
CA VAL A 100 15.58 -5.98 8.05
C VAL A 100 15.23 -4.51 8.13
N MET A 101 15.51 -3.78 7.07
CA MET A 101 15.12 -2.39 6.90
C MET A 101 13.87 -2.33 6.03
N LEU A 102 12.82 -1.73 6.53
CA LEU A 102 11.51 -1.59 5.89
C LEU A 102 11.26 -0.10 5.70
N LYS A 103 11.27 0.34 4.46
CA LYS A 103 11.02 1.74 4.11
C LYS A 103 9.68 1.88 3.42
N LEU A 104 8.84 2.72 4.00
CA LEU A 104 7.52 3.05 3.48
C LEU A 104 7.34 4.56 3.52
N ARG A 105 7.19 5.20 2.38
CA ARG A 105 7.18 6.67 2.26
C ARG A 105 8.45 7.27 2.87
N ASP A 106 8.30 8.17 3.84
CA ASP A 106 9.41 8.78 4.59
C ASP A 106 9.73 8.03 5.89
N ASP A 107 8.91 7.02 6.25
CA ASP A 107 9.11 6.18 7.43
C ASP A 107 10.07 5.03 7.15
N GLU A 108 11.07 4.87 8.02
CA GLU A 108 12.00 3.76 8.02
C GLU A 108 11.88 2.98 9.33
N THR A 109 11.67 1.68 9.23
CA THR A 109 11.61 0.77 10.37
C THR A 109 12.72 -0.25 10.24
N ILE A 110 13.63 -0.30 11.22
CA ILE A 110 14.70 -1.28 11.28
C ILE A 110 14.34 -2.30 12.35
N LEU A 111 14.31 -3.58 11.97
CA LEU A 111 14.05 -4.71 12.85
C LEU A 111 15.28 -5.60 12.88
N LYS A 112 15.81 -5.86 14.07
CA LYS A 112 16.93 -6.79 14.23
C LYS A 112 16.47 -8.23 14.03
N LYS A 113 17.34 -9.05 13.47
CA LYS A 113 17.07 -10.48 13.25
C LYS A 113 16.70 -11.21 14.53
N GLU A 114 17.36 -10.89 15.62
CA GLU A 114 17.13 -11.50 16.94
C GLU A 114 15.69 -11.26 17.47
N ASP A 115 15.04 -10.19 17.01
CA ASP A 115 13.66 -9.84 17.38
C ASP A 115 12.62 -10.53 16.48
N ILE A 116 13.04 -11.05 15.32
CA ILE A 116 12.13 -11.63 14.31
C ILE A 116 12.11 -13.14 14.45
N SER A 117 10.96 -13.69 14.85
CA SER A 117 10.77 -15.13 14.99
C SER A 117 10.29 -15.79 13.70
N LEU A 118 9.47 -15.11 12.90
CA LEU A 118 8.85 -15.69 11.70
C LEU A 118 8.45 -14.62 10.71
N VAL A 119 8.62 -14.91 9.42
CA VAL A 119 8.14 -14.08 8.32
C VAL A 119 7.20 -14.88 7.42
N PHE A 120 6.09 -14.29 7.01
CA PHE A 120 5.13 -14.92 6.10
C PHE A 120 4.31 -13.87 5.34
N ILE A 121 3.52 -14.32 4.36
CA ILE A 121 2.55 -13.51 3.65
C ILE A 121 1.13 -13.96 4.01
N ASP A 122 0.31 -13.01 4.53
CA ASP A 122 -1.12 -13.16 4.77
C ASP A 122 -1.90 -12.39 3.70
N GLY A 123 -2.45 -13.11 2.72
CA GLY A 123 -3.04 -12.49 1.53
C GLY A 123 -2.02 -11.76 0.66
N LYS A 124 -2.10 -10.44 0.62
CA LYS A 124 -1.13 -9.56 -0.04
C LYS A 124 -0.24 -8.78 0.94
N GLN A 125 -0.28 -9.12 2.22
CA GLN A 125 0.49 -8.41 3.24
C GLN A 125 1.66 -9.26 3.70
N ILE A 126 2.86 -8.67 3.76
CA ILE A 126 3.98 -9.26 4.48
C ILE A 126 3.79 -9.02 5.97
N VAL A 127 4.10 -10.02 6.77
CA VAL A 127 4.02 -9.98 8.23
C VAL A 127 5.35 -10.47 8.81
N LEU A 128 5.91 -9.68 9.70
CA LEU A 128 7.06 -10.04 10.52
C LEU A 128 6.59 -10.18 11.96
N LEU A 129 6.79 -11.37 12.54
CA LEU A 129 6.44 -11.66 13.93
C LEU A 129 7.68 -11.57 14.83
N GLY A 130 7.45 -11.12 16.05
CA GLY A 130 8.42 -11.17 17.13
C GLY A 130 8.41 -12.50 17.86
N ASN A 131 9.35 -12.64 18.81
CA ASN A 131 9.56 -13.87 19.60
C ASN A 131 8.36 -14.25 20.49
N ASP A 132 7.39 -13.37 20.65
CA ASP A 132 6.18 -13.56 21.45
C ASP A 132 4.91 -13.66 20.57
N ASP A 133 5.09 -14.08 19.32
CA ASP A 133 4.04 -14.20 18.29
C ASP A 133 3.29 -12.89 17.97
N LYS A 134 3.84 -11.73 18.36
CA LYS A 134 3.26 -10.44 18.05
C LYS A 134 3.74 -9.93 16.71
N GLU A 135 2.88 -9.16 16.07
CA GLU A 135 3.28 -8.44 14.86
C GLU A 135 4.22 -7.29 15.21
N LEU A 136 5.41 -7.34 14.60
CA LEU A 136 6.36 -6.23 14.60
C LEU A 136 6.10 -5.32 13.40
N PHE A 137 5.61 -5.92 12.30
CA PHE A 137 5.33 -5.20 11.07
C PHE A 137 4.30 -5.97 10.23
N ARG A 138 3.37 -5.23 9.62
CA ARG A 138 2.42 -5.73 8.61
C ARG A 138 2.15 -4.63 7.60
N TYR A 139 2.37 -4.90 6.32
CA TYR A 139 2.04 -3.97 5.24
C TYR A 139 1.79 -4.68 3.92
N LYS A 140 1.06 -4.02 3.02
CA LYS A 140 0.86 -4.51 1.64
C LYS A 140 2.20 -4.61 0.92
N GLN A 141 2.36 -5.64 0.11
CA GLN A 141 3.50 -5.83 -0.77
C GLN A 141 3.02 -6.39 -2.12
N GLU A 142 3.68 -5.98 -3.21
CA GLU A 142 3.26 -6.31 -4.58
C GLU A 142 4.14 -7.41 -5.21
N LEU A 143 5.21 -7.83 -4.53
CA LEU A 143 6.13 -8.84 -5.03
C LEU A 143 5.54 -10.24 -4.94
N ASN A 144 6.03 -11.12 -5.81
CA ASN A 144 5.65 -12.52 -5.75
C ASN A 144 6.10 -13.16 -4.42
N ARG A 145 5.22 -13.97 -3.81
CA ARG A 145 5.48 -14.70 -2.55
C ARG A 145 6.81 -15.46 -2.59
N ASN A 146 7.10 -16.17 -3.68
CA ASN A 146 8.32 -16.95 -3.81
C ASN A 146 9.57 -16.07 -3.82
N THR A 147 9.51 -14.90 -4.47
CA THR A 147 10.61 -13.94 -4.49
C THR A 147 10.91 -13.43 -3.08
N VAL A 148 9.87 -13.07 -2.33
CA VAL A 148 10.00 -12.60 -0.94
C VAL A 148 10.53 -13.72 -0.06
N GLY A 149 9.93 -14.92 -0.12
CA GLY A 149 10.37 -16.08 0.69
C GLY A 149 11.82 -16.46 0.43
N THR A 150 12.22 -16.55 -0.84
CA THR A 150 13.62 -16.86 -1.20
C THR A 150 14.59 -15.81 -0.66
N ALA A 151 14.22 -14.53 -0.67
CA ALA A 151 15.07 -13.48 -0.15
C ALA A 151 15.27 -13.60 1.38
N PHE A 152 14.21 -13.84 2.15
CA PHE A 152 14.32 -14.05 3.59
C PHE A 152 15.09 -15.32 3.94
N LEU A 153 14.83 -16.45 3.26
CA LEU A 153 15.55 -17.70 3.44
C LEU A 153 17.04 -17.57 3.13
N LYS A 154 17.43 -16.80 2.11
CA LYS A 154 18.82 -16.53 1.75
C LYS A 154 19.62 -15.91 2.91
N HIS A 155 18.96 -15.06 3.71
CA HIS A 155 19.53 -14.42 4.90
C HIS A 155 19.25 -15.17 6.20
N ASN A 156 18.84 -16.46 6.10
CA ASN A 156 18.57 -17.34 7.25
C ASN A 156 17.47 -16.82 8.20
N TYR A 157 16.44 -16.13 7.68
CA TYR A 157 15.22 -15.87 8.43
C TYR A 157 14.27 -17.05 8.30
N LEU A 158 13.50 -17.32 9.35
CA LEU A 158 12.43 -18.32 9.28
C LEU A 158 11.29 -17.81 8.41
N TRP A 159 10.91 -18.61 7.43
CA TRP A 159 9.83 -18.32 6.49
C TRP A 159 8.72 -19.35 6.60
N SER A 160 7.46 -18.92 6.62
CA SER A 160 6.30 -19.81 6.51
C SER A 160 5.54 -19.58 5.21
N GLU A 161 5.21 -20.68 4.53
CA GLU A 161 4.37 -20.65 3.33
C GLU A 161 2.90 -20.34 3.64
N THR A 162 2.49 -20.49 4.89
CA THR A 162 1.12 -20.25 5.35
C THR A 162 1.10 -19.21 6.45
N ALA A 163 -0.02 -18.50 6.58
CA ALA A 163 -0.25 -17.58 7.70
C ALA A 163 -0.69 -18.41 8.94
N PRO A 164 0.16 -18.60 9.96
CA PRO A 164 -0.09 -19.54 11.05
C PRO A 164 -1.27 -19.17 11.93
N PHE A 165 -1.58 -17.89 12.06
CA PHE A 165 -2.60 -17.36 12.98
C PHE A 165 -3.85 -16.87 12.25
N LYS A 166 -4.12 -17.39 11.05
CA LYS A 166 -5.22 -16.87 10.22
C LYS A 166 -6.58 -16.99 10.90
N GLU A 167 -6.81 -18.10 11.62
CA GLU A 167 -8.08 -18.42 12.28
C GLU A 167 -8.23 -17.78 13.67
N ASP A 168 -7.15 -17.23 14.24
CA ASP A 168 -7.16 -16.66 15.59
C ASP A 168 -7.68 -15.22 15.62
N TYR A 169 -7.82 -14.61 14.46
CA TYR A 169 -8.31 -13.24 14.36
C TYR A 169 -9.81 -13.14 14.59
N LYS A 170 -10.18 -12.36 15.60
CA LYS A 170 -11.56 -12.01 15.93
C LYS A 170 -11.96 -10.67 15.27
N LYS A 171 -13.20 -10.57 14.82
CA LYS A 171 -13.70 -9.30 14.28
C LYS A 171 -13.85 -8.30 15.41
N TRP A 172 -13.26 -7.11 15.24
CA TRP A 172 -13.44 -6.02 16.18
C TRP A 172 -14.85 -5.42 16.08
N VAL A 173 -15.42 -5.14 17.24
CA VAL A 173 -16.66 -4.37 17.42
C VAL A 173 -16.39 -3.21 18.37
N VAL A 174 -17.22 -2.15 18.28
CA VAL A 174 -17.04 -0.97 19.13
C VAL A 174 -17.13 -1.36 20.60
N ASP A 175 -16.19 -0.88 21.41
CA ASP A 175 -16.05 -1.17 22.82
C ASP A 175 -15.91 -2.67 23.15
N CYS A 176 -15.09 -3.35 22.33
CA CYS A 176 -14.78 -4.78 22.49
C CYS A 176 -14.24 -5.06 23.92
N PRO A 177 -14.88 -5.95 24.70
CA PRO A 177 -14.48 -6.20 26.09
C PRO A 177 -13.14 -6.93 26.21
N ASP A 178 -12.70 -7.65 25.15
CA ASP A 178 -11.43 -8.37 25.14
C ASP A 178 -10.21 -7.42 24.99
N LEU A 179 -10.45 -6.14 24.70
CA LEU A 179 -9.40 -5.14 24.45
C LEU A 179 -9.38 -4.04 25.52
N SER A 180 -8.18 -3.51 25.78
CA SER A 180 -8.04 -2.36 26.66
C SER A 180 -8.79 -1.13 26.11
N PRO A 181 -9.19 -0.18 26.98
CA PRO A 181 -9.78 1.10 26.52
C PRO A 181 -8.89 1.83 25.51
N ALA A 182 -7.56 1.80 25.71
CA ALA A 182 -6.60 2.41 24.79
C ALA A 182 -6.63 1.74 23.40
N ALA A 183 -6.63 0.40 23.36
CA ALA A 183 -6.73 -0.33 22.10
C ALA A 183 -8.06 -0.04 21.38
N ASN A 184 -9.19 -0.04 22.12
CA ASN A 184 -10.50 0.30 21.56
C ASN A 184 -10.53 1.72 20.97
N ALA A 185 -9.89 2.69 21.63
CA ALA A 185 -9.79 4.06 21.11
C ALA A 185 -8.99 4.11 19.80
N LEU A 186 -7.87 3.38 19.71
CA LEU A 186 -7.08 3.26 18.48
C LEU A 186 -7.88 2.59 17.35
N PHE A 187 -8.63 1.53 17.64
CA PHE A 187 -9.50 0.90 16.65
C PHE A 187 -10.61 1.83 16.15
N LYS A 188 -11.18 2.67 17.03
CA LYS A 188 -12.18 3.68 16.64
C LYS A 188 -11.56 4.73 15.70
N ALA A 189 -10.40 5.27 16.05
CA ALA A 189 -9.67 6.22 15.21
C ALA A 189 -9.31 5.58 13.85
N ARG A 190 -8.79 4.34 13.88
CA ARG A 190 -8.43 3.61 12.68
C ARG A 190 -9.62 3.30 11.78
N LYS A 191 -10.82 3.09 12.36
CA LYS A 191 -12.06 2.94 11.58
C LYS A 191 -12.37 4.19 10.76
N VAL A 192 -12.24 5.38 11.37
CA VAL A 192 -12.45 6.66 10.68
C VAL A 192 -11.42 6.82 9.55
N ALA A 193 -10.14 6.58 9.84
CA ALA A 193 -9.08 6.65 8.84
C ALA A 193 -9.33 5.70 7.63
N ILE A 194 -9.84 4.48 7.89
CA ILE A 194 -10.23 3.53 6.82
C ILE A 194 -11.43 4.05 6.01
N GLU A 195 -12.42 4.67 6.66
CA GLU A 195 -13.60 5.24 6.00
C GLU A 195 -13.22 6.44 5.12
N ASP A 196 -12.25 7.24 5.57
CA ASP A 196 -11.73 8.41 4.87
C ASP A 196 -10.68 8.04 3.80
N GLY A 197 -10.23 6.78 3.75
CA GLY A 197 -9.20 6.32 2.80
C GLY A 197 -7.80 6.85 3.11
N ASN A 198 -7.52 7.21 4.37
CA ASN A 198 -6.22 7.69 4.82
C ASN A 198 -5.32 6.52 5.22
N ASP A 199 -4.70 5.88 4.21
CA ASP A 199 -3.85 4.69 4.41
C ASP A 199 -2.62 4.96 5.29
N GLU A 200 -2.14 6.21 5.33
CA GLU A 200 -1.03 6.60 6.21
C GLU A 200 -1.44 6.54 7.69
N GLU A 201 -2.54 7.17 8.03
CA GLU A 201 -3.06 7.16 9.40
C GLU A 201 -3.47 5.75 9.83
N VAL A 202 -4.07 4.96 8.92
CA VAL A 202 -4.38 3.53 9.14
C VAL A 202 -3.14 2.76 9.54
N PHE A 203 -1.99 3.01 8.88
CA PHE A 203 -0.72 2.35 9.20
C PHE A 203 -0.13 2.84 10.52
N GLN A 204 -0.11 4.15 10.78
CA GLN A 204 0.42 4.70 12.04
C GLN A 204 -0.38 4.18 13.24
N LEU A 205 -1.71 4.14 13.15
CA LEU A 205 -2.56 3.58 14.21
C LEU A 205 -2.35 2.07 14.40
N ALA A 206 -2.01 1.33 13.34
CA ALA A 206 -1.61 -0.07 13.46
C ALA A 206 -0.29 -0.22 14.25
N LYS A 207 0.70 0.65 14.00
CA LYS A 207 1.96 0.68 14.77
C LYS A 207 1.70 0.90 16.26
N GLU A 208 0.77 1.78 16.61
CA GLU A 208 0.40 2.01 18.02
C GLU A 208 -0.30 0.78 18.64
N LEU A 209 -1.16 0.07 17.88
CA LEU A 209 -1.75 -1.19 18.33
C LEU A 209 -0.71 -2.28 18.56
N TRP A 210 0.32 -2.40 17.71
CA TRP A 210 1.42 -3.35 17.89
C TRP A 210 2.21 -3.06 19.18
N LYS A 211 2.43 -1.78 19.53
CA LYS A 211 3.05 -1.39 20.84
C LYS A 211 2.21 -1.86 22.02
N LEU A 212 0.88 -1.88 21.87
CA LEU A 212 -0.04 -2.43 22.88
C LEU A 212 -0.16 -3.96 22.80
N ARG A 213 0.65 -4.60 21.95
CA ARG A 213 0.66 -6.06 21.74
C ARG A 213 -0.63 -6.59 21.12
N VAL A 214 -1.30 -5.80 20.32
CA VAL A 214 -2.50 -6.18 19.57
C VAL A 214 -2.15 -6.25 18.08
N SER A 215 -2.21 -7.44 17.53
CA SER A 215 -2.13 -7.64 16.08
C SER A 215 -3.41 -7.18 15.42
N VAL A 216 -3.32 -6.46 14.31
CA VAL A 216 -4.48 -5.93 13.60
C VAL A 216 -4.41 -6.19 12.11
N LYS A 217 -5.53 -6.62 11.54
CA LYS A 217 -5.70 -6.69 10.08
C LYS A 217 -7.06 -6.19 9.66
N GLU A 218 -7.20 -5.89 8.38
CA GLU A 218 -8.46 -5.44 7.78
C GLU A 218 -8.90 -6.39 6.66
N LYS A 219 -10.20 -6.48 6.48
CA LYS A 219 -10.83 -7.13 5.32
C LYS A 219 -11.98 -6.23 4.85
N GLY A 220 -11.76 -5.51 3.75
CA GLY A 220 -12.60 -4.40 3.36
C GLY A 220 -12.59 -3.32 4.43
N LYS A 221 -13.76 -2.84 4.85
CA LYS A 221 -13.88 -1.84 5.94
C LYS A 221 -13.96 -2.46 7.34
N SER A 222 -13.88 -3.77 7.47
CA SER A 222 -13.92 -4.47 8.77
C SER A 222 -12.53 -4.69 9.32
N GLN A 223 -12.35 -4.46 10.61
CA GLN A 223 -11.11 -4.67 11.34
C GLN A 223 -11.17 -5.96 12.16
N TYR A 224 -10.04 -6.61 12.30
CA TYR A 224 -9.86 -7.84 13.06
C TYR A 224 -8.63 -7.69 13.95
N TYR A 225 -8.67 -8.30 15.14
CA TYR A 225 -7.59 -8.27 16.13
C TYR A 225 -7.22 -9.68 16.60
N ARG A 226 -6.01 -9.80 17.09
CA ARG A 226 -5.46 -10.98 17.77
C ARG A 226 -4.52 -10.55 18.87
#